data_8e4622f0b1733d228e3ad3b2b7c45861
#
_entry.id   8e4622f0b1733d228e3ad3b2b7c45861
#
_cell.length_a   1.000
_cell.length_b   1.000
_cell.length_c   1.000
_cell.angle_alpha   90.00
_cell.angle_beta   90.00
_cell.angle_gamma   90.00
#
_symmetry.space_group_name_H-M   'P 1'
#
loop_
_entity.id
_entity.type
_entity.pdbx_description
1 polymer ?
#
loop_
_entity_poly.entity_id
_entity_poly.type
_entity_poly.pdbx_seq_one_letter_code
_entity_poly.pdbx_strand_id
1 'polypeptide(L)'
;RRSLRGMRVNFVYHRAYVNPQATDERQAWYAISEADKYSSIICGNALLVRQWCFEGHNHSEADRRAAYEAEHRRWVMSELIMGFRPAATTNKKVFEHADLVPFEELSAEEQEKDAILIDAMPYILYNVEC
;
A
#
# COMPACT_ATOMS: atom_id res chain seq x y z
N ARG A 1 -12.99 -2.12 -11.45
CA ARG A 1 -11.87 -1.16 -11.61
C ARG A 1 -11.22 -0.86 -10.29
N ARG A 2 -11.99 -0.43 -9.30
CA ARG A 2 -11.46 -0.26 -7.94
C ARG A 2 -10.94 -1.58 -7.40
N SER A 3 -11.71 -2.65 -7.59
CA SER A 3 -11.30 -4.00 -7.18
C SER A 3 -10.07 -4.47 -7.95
N LEU A 4 -9.96 -4.14 -9.23
CA LEU A 4 -8.79 -4.50 -10.02
C LEU A 4 -7.52 -3.80 -9.52
N ARG A 5 -7.60 -2.50 -9.21
CA ARG A 5 -6.47 -1.80 -8.63
C ARG A 5 -6.09 -2.41 -7.27
N GLY A 6 -7.08 -2.65 -6.43
CA GLY A 6 -6.86 -3.30 -5.13
C GLY A 6 -6.24 -4.68 -5.26
N MET A 7 -6.72 -5.48 -6.20
CA MET A 7 -6.17 -6.81 -6.49
C MET A 7 -4.69 -6.72 -6.88
N ARG A 8 -4.32 -5.75 -7.70
CA ARG A 8 -2.93 -5.54 -8.11
C ARG A 8 -2.05 -5.03 -6.97
N VAL A 9 -2.58 -4.13 -6.13
CA VAL A 9 -1.87 -3.71 -4.89
C VAL A 9 -1.56 -4.93 -4.04
N ASN A 10 -2.57 -5.76 -3.78
CA ASN A 10 -2.37 -6.98 -3.01
C ASN A 10 -1.36 -7.91 -3.67
N PHE A 11 -1.37 -8.04 -4.98
CA PHE A 11 -0.48 -8.95 -5.68
C PHE A 11 0.99 -8.50 -5.61
N VAL A 12 1.25 -7.21 -5.71
CA VAL A 12 2.59 -6.66 -5.50
C VAL A 12 3.11 -7.03 -4.11
N TYR A 13 2.31 -6.81 -3.09
CA TYR A 13 2.65 -7.14 -1.71
C TYR A 13 2.82 -8.65 -1.53
N HIS A 14 1.90 -9.44 -2.07
CA HIS A 14 1.91 -10.90 -1.96
C HIS A 14 3.19 -11.50 -2.55
N ARG A 15 3.60 -11.05 -3.73
CA ARG A 15 4.82 -11.55 -4.36
C ARG A 15 6.09 -11.10 -3.64
N ALA A 16 6.06 -9.95 -3.01
CA ALA A 16 7.23 -9.44 -2.29
C ALA A 16 7.42 -10.13 -0.94
N TYR A 17 6.34 -10.45 -0.22
CA TYR A 17 6.43 -10.85 1.20
C TYR A 17 5.80 -12.19 1.53
N VAL A 18 4.98 -12.77 0.67
CA VAL A 18 4.26 -14.01 0.95
C VAL A 18 4.73 -15.14 0.04
N ASN A 19 4.61 -14.97 -1.28
CA ASN A 19 4.99 -16.00 -2.24
C ASN A 19 5.58 -15.37 -3.52
N PRO A 20 6.92 -15.33 -3.65
CA PRO A 20 7.58 -14.76 -4.83
C PRO A 20 7.28 -15.52 -6.13
N GLN A 21 6.80 -16.75 -6.05
CA GLN A 21 6.49 -17.59 -7.21
C GLN A 21 5.03 -17.48 -7.64
N ALA A 22 4.22 -16.69 -6.96
CA ALA A 22 2.80 -16.53 -7.29
C ALA A 22 2.62 -15.94 -8.69
N THR A 23 1.69 -16.51 -9.45
CA THR A 23 1.37 -16.07 -10.82
C THR A 23 -0.10 -15.72 -11.00
N ASP A 24 -0.94 -16.05 -10.04
CA ASP A 24 -2.39 -15.85 -10.12
C ASP A 24 -2.85 -14.78 -9.13
N GLU A 25 -3.02 -13.55 -9.62
CA GLU A 25 -3.42 -12.42 -8.79
C GLU A 25 -4.83 -12.57 -8.23
N ARG A 26 -5.73 -13.27 -8.92
CA ARG A 26 -7.09 -13.52 -8.43
C ARG A 26 -7.08 -14.48 -7.26
N GLN A 27 -6.31 -15.56 -7.37
CA GLN A 27 -6.19 -16.51 -6.27
C GLN A 27 -5.66 -15.82 -5.01
N ALA A 28 -4.63 -15.01 -5.15
CA ALA A 28 -4.08 -14.23 -4.04
C ALA A 28 -5.14 -13.30 -3.43
N TRP A 29 -5.95 -12.67 -4.28
CA TRP A 29 -7.00 -11.75 -3.84
C TRP A 29 -8.09 -12.45 -3.02
N TYR A 30 -8.59 -13.58 -3.51
CA TYR A 30 -9.65 -14.30 -2.83
C TYR A 30 -9.19 -14.99 -1.54
N ALA A 31 -7.89 -15.11 -1.32
CA ALA A 31 -7.33 -15.72 -0.13
C ALA A 31 -7.22 -14.76 1.07
N ILE A 32 -7.34 -13.46 0.88
CA ILE A 32 -7.19 -12.46 1.95
C ILE A 32 -8.53 -12.08 2.57
N SER A 33 -8.47 -11.49 3.76
CA SER A 33 -9.66 -11.03 4.49
C SER A 33 -10.33 -9.85 3.78
N GLU A 34 -11.61 -9.62 4.09
CA GLU A 34 -12.32 -8.45 3.58
C GLU A 34 -11.66 -7.14 4.03
N ALA A 35 -11.11 -7.09 5.24
CA ALA A 35 -10.38 -5.92 5.73
C ALA A 35 -9.14 -5.64 4.87
N ASP A 36 -8.38 -6.66 4.52
CA ASP A 36 -7.20 -6.51 3.68
C ASP A 36 -7.57 -6.11 2.25
N LYS A 37 -8.68 -6.65 1.71
CA LYS A 37 -9.20 -6.22 0.41
C LYS A 37 -9.56 -4.74 0.43
N TYR A 38 -10.24 -4.30 1.47
CA TYR A 38 -10.65 -2.91 1.62
C TYR A 38 -9.44 -1.98 1.66
N SER A 39 -8.44 -2.33 2.47
CA SER A 39 -7.18 -1.57 2.57
C SER A 39 -6.47 -1.48 1.21
N SER A 40 -6.42 -2.56 0.47
CA SER A 40 -5.80 -2.60 -0.87
C SER A 40 -6.55 -1.72 -1.88
N ILE A 41 -7.88 -1.72 -1.82
CA ILE A 41 -8.72 -0.86 -2.69
C ILE A 41 -8.47 0.61 -2.38
N ILE A 42 -8.42 0.99 -1.11
CA ILE A 42 -8.14 2.38 -0.70
C ILE A 42 -6.74 2.79 -1.19
N CYS A 43 -5.75 1.92 -1.03
CA CYS A 43 -4.41 2.15 -1.54
C CYS A 43 -4.42 2.40 -3.05
N GLY A 44 -5.06 1.53 -3.81
CA GLY A 44 -5.15 1.67 -5.27
C GLY A 44 -5.81 2.98 -5.71
N ASN A 45 -6.84 3.42 -5.00
CA ASN A 45 -7.50 4.70 -5.27
C ASN A 45 -6.56 5.89 -4.98
N ALA A 46 -5.80 5.81 -3.91
CA ALA A 46 -4.83 6.86 -3.57
C ALA A 46 -3.69 6.93 -4.58
N LEU A 47 -3.25 5.80 -5.12
CA LEU A 47 -2.22 5.77 -6.17
C LEU A 47 -2.67 6.48 -7.43
N LEU A 48 -3.94 6.42 -7.77
CA LEU A 48 -4.48 7.16 -8.92
C LEU A 48 -4.30 8.67 -8.75
N VAL A 49 -4.56 9.18 -7.55
CA VAL A 49 -4.33 10.59 -7.23
C VAL A 49 -2.84 10.93 -7.30
N ARG A 50 -1.99 10.04 -6.80
CA ARG A 50 -0.53 10.20 -6.87
C ARG A 50 -0.03 10.30 -8.31
N GLN A 51 -0.56 9.48 -9.19
CA GLN A 51 -0.19 9.52 -10.60
C GLN A 51 -0.40 10.91 -11.19
N TRP A 52 -1.51 11.55 -10.89
CA TRP A 52 -1.76 12.91 -11.33
C TRP A 52 -0.71 13.90 -10.80
N CYS A 53 -0.35 13.77 -9.55
CA CYS A 53 0.63 14.66 -8.93
C CYS A 53 2.04 14.50 -9.55
N PHE A 54 2.35 13.30 -10.06
CA PHE A 54 3.64 13.03 -10.68
C PHE A 54 3.67 13.27 -12.18
N GLU A 55 2.53 13.40 -12.82
CA GLU A 55 2.45 13.52 -14.26
C GLU A 55 3.19 14.78 -14.74
N GLY A 56 4.07 14.61 -15.73
CA GLY A 56 4.84 15.72 -16.28
C GLY A 56 6.05 16.18 -15.48
N HIS A 57 6.36 15.50 -14.36
CA HIS A 57 7.51 15.84 -13.52
C HIS A 57 8.62 14.80 -13.62
N ASN A 58 9.86 15.23 -13.54
CA ASN A 58 10.99 14.34 -13.35
C ASN A 58 11.00 13.88 -11.89
N HIS A 59 11.02 12.57 -11.69
CA HIS A 59 10.97 12.01 -10.34
C HIS A 59 12.38 11.89 -9.78
N SER A 60 12.79 12.86 -9.01
CA SER A 60 14.03 12.80 -8.25
C SER A 60 13.88 11.78 -7.10
N GLU A 61 15.00 11.42 -6.50
CA GLU A 61 14.99 10.57 -5.32
C GLU A 61 14.18 11.21 -4.19
N ALA A 62 14.30 12.52 -4.02
CA ALA A 62 13.54 13.27 -3.02
C ALA A 62 12.03 13.21 -3.30
N ASP A 63 11.63 13.31 -4.57
CA ASP A 63 10.21 13.23 -4.95
C ASP A 63 9.66 11.84 -4.68
N ARG A 64 10.43 10.80 -4.98
CA ARG A 64 10.01 9.43 -4.68
C ARG A 64 9.88 9.19 -3.17
N ARG A 65 10.83 9.68 -2.39
CA ARG A 65 10.75 9.58 -0.94
C ARG A 65 9.52 10.29 -0.39
N ALA A 66 9.22 11.47 -0.91
CA ALA A 66 7.99 12.18 -0.52
C ALA A 66 6.73 11.37 -0.81
N ALA A 67 6.71 10.63 -1.92
CA ALA A 67 5.60 9.73 -2.25
C ALA A 67 5.51 8.56 -1.28
N TYR A 68 6.63 7.97 -0.89
CA TYR A 68 6.66 6.89 0.10
C TYR A 68 6.12 7.37 1.45
N GLU A 69 6.55 8.52 1.90
CA GLU A 69 6.06 9.13 3.14
C GLU A 69 4.55 9.40 3.08
N ALA A 70 4.08 9.88 1.94
CA ALA A 70 2.66 10.15 1.75
C ALA A 70 1.82 8.86 1.74
N GLU A 71 2.34 7.78 1.14
CA GLU A 71 1.66 6.47 1.19
C GLU A 71 1.58 5.95 2.62
N HIS A 72 2.64 6.12 3.40
CA HIS A 72 2.61 5.73 4.81
C HIS A 72 1.57 6.53 5.60
N ARG A 73 1.50 7.86 5.41
CA ARG A 73 0.46 8.67 6.05
C ARG A 73 -0.94 8.23 5.67
N ARG A 74 -1.16 7.90 4.39
CA ARG A 74 -2.43 7.37 3.93
C ARG A 74 -2.78 6.06 4.65
N TRP A 75 -1.80 5.14 4.76
CA TRP A 75 -2.01 3.88 5.45
C TRP A 75 -2.33 4.10 6.94
N VAL A 76 -1.58 4.96 7.62
CA VAL A 76 -1.84 5.31 9.02
C VAL A 76 -3.27 5.82 9.20
N MET A 77 -3.71 6.73 8.33
CA MET A 77 -5.08 7.26 8.39
C MET A 77 -6.12 6.17 8.20
N SER A 78 -5.90 5.23 7.28
CA SER A 78 -6.80 4.10 7.06
C SER A 78 -6.90 3.22 8.31
N GLU A 79 -5.78 2.94 8.96
CA GLU A 79 -5.75 2.13 10.17
C GLU A 79 -6.47 2.84 11.34
N LEU A 80 -6.21 4.14 11.51
CA LEU A 80 -6.91 4.93 12.54
C LEU A 80 -8.41 4.95 12.33
N ILE A 81 -8.87 5.09 11.09
CA ILE A 81 -10.30 5.06 10.76
C ILE A 81 -10.93 3.71 11.11
N MET A 82 -10.18 2.61 10.93
CA MET A 82 -10.65 1.29 11.31
C MET A 82 -10.60 1.02 12.83
N GLY A 83 -10.09 1.96 13.60
CA GLY A 83 -10.05 1.86 15.06
C GLY A 83 -8.71 1.41 15.63
N PHE A 84 -7.68 1.26 14.80
CA PHE A 84 -6.33 0.94 15.30
C PHE A 84 -5.73 2.11 16.05
N ARG A 85 -4.85 1.81 17.00
CA ARG A 85 -4.11 2.80 17.79
C ARG A 85 -2.62 2.44 17.85
N PRO A 86 -1.75 3.42 18.02
CA PRO A 86 -0.31 3.16 18.19
C PRO A 86 -0.04 2.32 19.44
N ALA A 87 0.91 1.40 19.32
CA ALA A 87 1.38 0.59 20.44
C ALA A 87 2.82 0.16 20.18
N ALA A 88 3.52 -0.28 21.23
CA ALA A 88 4.89 -0.75 21.10
C ALA A 88 4.99 -2.04 20.26
N THR A 89 3.95 -2.87 20.29
CA THR A 89 3.88 -4.12 19.52
C THR A 89 2.54 -4.22 18.81
N THR A 90 2.52 -4.88 17.66
CA THR A 90 1.29 -5.10 16.91
C THR A 90 0.47 -6.22 17.52
N ASN A 91 -0.81 -5.93 17.79
CA ASN A 91 -1.80 -6.92 18.19
C ASN A 91 -3.13 -6.58 17.54
N LYS A 92 -3.40 -7.18 16.40
CA LYS A 92 -4.57 -6.86 15.58
C LYS A 92 -5.88 -7.22 16.26
N LYS A 93 -5.88 -8.15 17.20
CA LYS A 93 -7.09 -8.56 17.93
C LYS A 93 -7.62 -7.47 18.85
N VAL A 94 -6.76 -6.56 19.29
CA VAL A 94 -7.14 -5.43 20.15
C VAL A 94 -6.89 -4.09 19.46
N PHE A 95 -6.77 -4.09 18.13
CA PHE A 95 -6.61 -2.88 17.30
C PHE A 95 -5.37 -2.07 17.67
N GLU A 96 -4.24 -2.74 17.83
CA GLU A 96 -2.95 -2.10 18.10
C GLU A 96 -1.96 -2.39 16.97
N HIS A 97 -1.20 -1.36 16.57
CA HIS A 97 -0.19 -1.54 15.53
C HIS A 97 1.07 -0.72 15.84
N ALA A 98 2.23 -1.37 15.71
CA ALA A 98 3.51 -0.76 16.03
C ALA A 98 3.98 0.23 14.97
N ASP A 99 3.47 0.13 13.73
CA ASP A 99 3.89 0.97 12.61
C ASP A 99 3.08 2.26 12.46
N LEU A 100 2.20 2.58 13.41
CA LEU A 100 1.45 3.84 13.42
C LEU A 100 2.32 4.97 13.98
N VAL A 101 3.44 5.19 13.32
CA VAL A 101 4.48 6.18 13.65
C VAL A 101 4.88 6.90 12.36
N PRO A 102 5.56 8.06 12.43
CA PRO A 102 6.08 8.72 11.25
C PRO A 102 7.00 7.80 10.42
N PHE A 103 7.00 7.99 9.11
CA PHE A 103 7.75 7.15 8.17
C PHE A 103 9.23 7.03 8.55
N GLU A 104 9.85 8.13 8.96
CA GLU A 104 11.26 8.15 9.32
C GLU A 104 11.60 7.31 10.56
N GLU A 105 10.61 6.97 11.37
CA GLU A 105 10.80 6.11 12.54
C GLU A 105 10.65 4.62 12.24
N LEU A 106 10.22 4.28 11.02
CA LEU A 106 10.11 2.89 10.59
C LEU A 106 11.49 2.30 10.29
N SER A 107 11.61 0.98 10.47
CA SER A 107 12.78 0.24 9.97
C SER A 107 12.84 0.31 8.44
N ALA A 108 14.03 0.03 7.87
CA ALA A 108 14.18 -0.01 6.43
C ALA A 108 13.24 -1.04 5.78
N GLU A 109 13.01 -2.18 6.42
CA GLU A 109 12.09 -3.21 5.95
C GLU A 109 10.65 -2.72 5.90
N GLU A 110 10.21 -2.00 6.92
CA GLU A 110 8.85 -1.44 6.95
C GLU A 110 8.69 -0.29 5.95
N GLN A 111 9.72 0.54 5.78
CA GLN A 111 9.70 1.60 4.76
C GLN A 111 9.58 1.04 3.35
N GLU A 112 10.20 -0.10 3.08
CA GLU A 112 10.13 -0.74 1.77
C GLU A 112 8.71 -1.14 1.40
N LYS A 113 7.87 -1.48 2.37
CA LYS A 113 6.46 -1.84 2.11
C LYS A 113 5.67 -0.70 1.47
N ASP A 114 5.99 0.53 1.80
CA ASP A 114 5.39 1.70 1.14
C ASP A 114 6.04 1.93 -0.23
N ALA A 115 7.36 1.79 -0.31
CA ALA A 115 8.12 2.03 -1.53
C ALA A 115 7.72 1.11 -2.68
N ILE A 116 7.52 -0.18 -2.43
CA ILE A 116 7.19 -1.14 -3.50
C ILE A 116 5.85 -0.80 -4.17
N LEU A 117 4.90 -0.24 -3.44
CA LEU A 117 3.59 0.13 -3.99
C LEU A 117 3.71 1.35 -4.90
N ILE A 118 4.47 2.35 -4.48
CA ILE A 118 4.72 3.54 -5.29
C ILE A 118 5.50 3.17 -6.55
N ASP A 119 6.54 2.36 -6.41
CA ASP A 119 7.37 1.94 -7.54
C ASP A 119 6.61 1.04 -8.52
N ALA A 120 5.56 0.34 -8.06
CA ALA A 120 4.72 -0.51 -8.90
C ALA A 120 3.50 0.23 -9.49
N MET A 121 3.38 1.54 -9.30
CA MET A 121 2.24 2.32 -9.83
C MET A 121 1.94 2.04 -11.31
N PRO A 122 2.93 1.98 -12.22
CA PRO A 122 2.63 1.71 -13.63
C PRO A 122 1.89 0.40 -13.85
N TYR A 123 2.24 -0.64 -13.12
CA TYR A 123 1.53 -1.92 -13.19
C TYR A 123 0.14 -1.84 -12.57
N ILE A 124 0.05 -1.27 -11.36
CA ILE A 124 -1.22 -1.22 -10.60
C ILE A 124 -2.29 -0.44 -11.38
N LEU A 125 -1.89 0.64 -12.05
CA LEU A 125 -2.82 1.55 -12.72
C LEU A 125 -3.00 1.25 -14.23
N TYR A 126 -2.27 0.27 -14.76
CA TYR A 126 -2.31 -0.03 -16.20
C TYR A 126 -3.71 -0.45 -16.66
N ASN A 127 -4.24 0.24 -17.65
CA ASN A 127 -5.52 -0.07 -18.30
C ASN A 127 -6.71 -0.27 -17.35
N VAL A 128 -6.77 0.45 -16.24
CA VAL A 128 -7.92 0.38 -15.31
C VAL A 128 -8.91 1.51 -15.48
N GLU A 129 -8.67 2.39 -16.42
CA GLU A 129 -9.42 3.62 -16.63
C GLU A 129 -10.74 3.45 -17.39
N CYS A 130 -10.99 2.35 -17.93
CA CYS A 130 -12.16 2.17 -18.80
C CYS A 130 -13.46 2.08 -18.08
#